data_d5247af22fdfe4a2f97fa982e10b705e
#
_entry.id   d5247af22fdfe4a2f97fa982e10b705e
#
_cell.length_a   1.000
_cell.length_b   1.000
_cell.length_c   1.000
_cell.angle_alpha   90.00
_cell.angle_beta   90.00
_cell.angle_gamma   90.00
#
_symmetry.space_group_name_H-M   'P 1'
#
loop_
_entity.id
_entity.type
_entity.pdbx_description
1 polymer ?
#
loop_
_entity_poly.entity_id
_entity_poly.type
_entity_poly.pdbx_seq_one_letter_code
_entity_poly.pdbx_strand_id
1 'polypeptide(L)'
;INLCWESRTNDDSKFFKALHEQHDRFSYDVMLPDFAANGGNFTRMWMCSWNFPIDRKDRFNNHRYTATAEYMNPSAVSHLDEVIRLAEDLDIKIMLCMGQGDVRANRGFFNDEDAKARYRNYLRYIVARWGYSPAIGMWEFFNEIDNIQHRDRNGVIPAAEIVAWHDQMSTYLKEIDPFQHIRTTSISHRDLEGLNSVKNLDINQKHIYNATHSVPGNIESYSKKFGKPYIIGEVGYEWDWSKNFDDFADGMNMDFRRGLWYGLFCPTPVTPMSWWWEWFDEHGMIPYIRNARLISDMMLEAGDGRFEFLDTHKDGKAETYTVKCGKKTFVYIYNGNSTPLESAKIELGKTGKVKVSKLDTENAKLAKAVKVTADGTITLSALGIAPLEDAVFVIE
;
A
#
# COMPACT_ATOMS: atom_id res chain seq x y z
N ILE A 1 1.21 -5.16 -1.67
CA ILE A 1 1.54 -4.50 -2.94
C ILE A 1 0.29 -4.02 -3.63
N ASN A 2 0.43 -3.12 -4.61
CA ASN A 2 -0.64 -2.78 -5.53
C ASN A 2 -0.88 -3.93 -6.53
N LEU A 3 -2.14 -4.22 -6.82
CA LEU A 3 -2.61 -5.01 -7.94
C LEU A 3 -3.79 -4.24 -8.54
N CYS A 4 -3.50 -3.02 -9.01
CA CYS A 4 -4.54 -2.03 -9.30
C CYS A 4 -5.42 -2.37 -10.49
N TRP A 5 -4.91 -3.14 -11.43
CA TRP A 5 -5.65 -3.62 -12.62
C TRP A 5 -5.03 -4.90 -13.17
N GLU A 6 -5.78 -5.56 -14.03
CA GLU A 6 -5.27 -6.64 -14.89
C GLU A 6 -4.49 -6.08 -16.08
N SER A 7 -3.85 -6.96 -16.85
CA SER A 7 -3.14 -6.59 -18.08
C SER A 7 -3.95 -5.64 -18.97
N ARG A 8 -3.28 -4.67 -19.54
CA ARG A 8 -3.87 -3.67 -20.43
C ARG A 8 -3.52 -3.94 -21.88
N THR A 9 -4.50 -3.83 -22.77
CA THR A 9 -4.29 -4.02 -24.22
C THR A 9 -3.76 -2.79 -24.95
N ASN A 10 -3.82 -1.61 -24.32
CA ASN A 10 -3.35 -0.34 -24.90
C ASN A 10 -2.35 0.30 -23.94
N ASP A 11 -1.09 0.04 -24.20
CA ASP A 11 0.01 0.63 -23.49
C ASP A 11 0.96 1.31 -24.49
N ASP A 12 1.21 2.60 -24.27
CA ASP A 12 2.12 3.40 -25.11
C ASP A 12 3.59 3.28 -24.65
N SER A 13 3.84 2.52 -23.58
CA SER A 13 5.17 2.36 -23.02
C SER A 13 6.09 1.63 -23.99
N LYS A 14 7.26 2.19 -24.19
CA LYS A 14 8.30 1.57 -25.01
C LYS A 14 8.89 0.31 -24.36
N PHE A 15 9.01 0.27 -23.05
CA PHE A 15 9.68 -0.81 -22.29
C PHE A 15 8.71 -1.80 -21.67
N PHE A 16 7.54 -1.34 -21.25
CA PHE A 16 6.60 -2.14 -20.44
C PHE A 16 5.42 -2.71 -21.24
N LYS A 17 5.24 -2.31 -22.50
CA LYS A 17 4.10 -2.73 -23.32
C LYS A 17 3.92 -4.24 -23.35
N ALA A 18 4.99 -4.96 -23.68
CA ALA A 18 4.95 -6.43 -23.78
C ALA A 18 4.65 -7.10 -22.44
N LEU A 19 5.09 -6.50 -21.33
CA LEU A 19 4.81 -6.97 -19.98
C LEU A 19 3.36 -6.70 -19.60
N HIS A 20 2.87 -5.48 -19.82
CA HIS A 20 1.50 -5.07 -19.52
C HIS A 20 0.42 -5.79 -20.33
N GLU A 21 0.78 -6.40 -21.49
CA GLU A 21 -0.14 -7.11 -22.35
C GLU A 21 -0.19 -8.63 -22.11
N GLN A 22 0.48 -9.15 -21.06
CA GLN A 22 0.48 -10.58 -20.72
C GLN A 22 -0.79 -10.97 -19.95
N HIS A 23 -1.92 -11.12 -20.65
CA HIS A 23 -3.21 -11.42 -20.05
C HIS A 23 -3.26 -12.74 -19.28
N ASP A 24 -2.55 -13.76 -19.78
CA ASP A 24 -2.49 -15.09 -19.12
C ASP A 24 -1.69 -15.06 -17.80
N ARG A 25 -0.94 -14.01 -17.55
CA ARG A 25 -0.09 -13.86 -16.36
C ARG A 25 -0.65 -12.85 -15.38
N PHE A 26 -1.16 -11.73 -15.88
CA PHE A 26 -1.59 -10.59 -15.07
C PHE A 26 -3.11 -10.40 -15.07
N SER A 27 -3.85 -11.50 -15.01
CA SER A 27 -5.26 -11.54 -14.64
C SER A 27 -5.41 -11.79 -13.13
N TYR A 28 -6.51 -11.37 -12.52
CA TYR A 28 -6.71 -11.53 -11.08
C TYR A 28 -6.77 -12.99 -10.64
N ASP A 29 -7.29 -13.89 -11.46
CA ASP A 29 -7.34 -15.33 -11.21
C ASP A 29 -5.95 -16.00 -11.17
N VAL A 30 -4.91 -15.34 -11.70
CA VAL A 30 -3.51 -15.76 -11.58
C VAL A 30 -2.78 -14.97 -10.49
N MET A 31 -2.89 -13.64 -10.50
CA MET A 31 -2.14 -12.78 -9.58
C MET A 31 -2.54 -12.98 -8.12
N LEU A 32 -3.84 -13.09 -7.80
CA LEU A 32 -4.29 -13.21 -6.41
C LEU A 32 -3.87 -14.53 -5.75
N PRO A 33 -4.03 -15.72 -6.41
CA PRO A 33 -3.52 -16.97 -5.86
C PRO A 33 -2.00 -16.97 -5.63
N ASP A 34 -1.22 -16.44 -6.56
CA ASP A 34 0.23 -16.34 -6.40
C ASP A 34 0.60 -15.40 -5.24
N PHE A 35 -0.04 -14.24 -5.17
CA PHE A 35 0.14 -13.29 -4.07
C PHE A 35 -0.18 -13.91 -2.71
N ALA A 36 -1.31 -14.62 -2.59
CA ALA A 36 -1.69 -15.33 -1.36
C ALA A 36 -0.71 -16.44 -1.01
N ALA A 37 -0.28 -17.26 -1.98
CA ALA A 37 0.69 -18.34 -1.79
C ALA A 37 2.05 -17.83 -1.28
N ASN A 38 2.36 -16.57 -1.58
CA ASN A 38 3.55 -15.87 -1.09
C ASN A 38 3.31 -15.07 0.21
N GLY A 39 2.14 -15.26 0.87
CA GLY A 39 1.82 -14.67 2.17
C GLY A 39 1.22 -13.26 2.10
N GLY A 40 0.92 -12.77 0.90
CA GLY A 40 0.21 -11.52 0.70
C GLY A 40 -1.25 -11.63 1.13
N ASN A 41 -1.76 -10.63 1.84
CA ASN A 41 -3.13 -10.62 2.36
C ASN A 41 -3.84 -9.27 2.25
N PHE A 42 -3.19 -8.28 1.65
CA PHE A 42 -3.78 -6.95 1.44
C PHE A 42 -3.30 -6.35 0.14
N THR A 43 -4.23 -5.90 -0.70
CA THR A 43 -3.92 -5.24 -1.97
C THR A 43 -4.85 -4.07 -2.23
N ARG A 44 -4.50 -3.24 -3.19
CA ARG A 44 -5.30 -2.12 -3.67
C ARG A 44 -5.71 -2.35 -5.11
N MET A 45 -6.97 -2.08 -5.44
CA MET A 45 -7.55 -2.23 -6.78
C MET A 45 -8.28 -0.95 -7.19
N TRP A 46 -8.23 -0.62 -8.48
CA TRP A 46 -8.88 0.56 -9.02
C TRP A 46 -10.17 0.25 -9.78
N MET A 47 -11.19 1.04 -9.53
CA MET A 47 -12.38 1.11 -10.38
C MET A 47 -12.20 2.26 -11.38
N CYS A 48 -11.86 1.93 -12.61
CA CYS A 48 -11.52 2.89 -13.65
C CYS A 48 -12.07 2.46 -15.03
N SER A 49 -11.77 3.19 -16.09
CA SER A 49 -12.33 2.93 -17.41
C SER A 49 -11.91 1.61 -18.05
N TRP A 50 -10.82 1.05 -17.61
CA TRP A 50 -10.27 -0.23 -18.12
C TRP A 50 -10.29 -1.36 -17.09
N ASN A 51 -10.67 -1.06 -15.83
CA ASN A 51 -10.74 -2.03 -14.76
C ASN A 51 -11.97 -1.73 -13.87
N PHE A 52 -12.92 -2.64 -13.82
CA PHE A 52 -14.19 -2.50 -13.09
C PHE A 52 -14.99 -1.20 -13.39
N PRO A 53 -15.27 -0.88 -14.67
CA PRO A 53 -15.99 0.35 -15.04
C PRO A 53 -17.50 0.23 -14.78
N ILE A 54 -17.92 -0.01 -13.53
CA ILE A 54 -19.32 -0.31 -13.19
C ILE A 54 -20.28 0.84 -13.49
N ASP A 55 -19.80 2.08 -13.45
CA ASP A 55 -20.56 3.29 -13.68
C ASP A 55 -20.41 3.85 -15.12
N ARG A 56 -19.82 3.08 -16.01
CA ARG A 56 -19.54 3.48 -17.40
C ARG A 56 -19.41 2.29 -18.34
N LYS A 57 -19.31 2.60 -19.65
CA LYS A 57 -18.92 1.60 -20.64
C LYS A 57 -17.43 1.24 -20.48
N ASP A 58 -17.13 -0.03 -20.47
CA ASP A 58 -15.77 -0.51 -20.69
C ASP A 58 -15.43 -0.45 -22.20
N ARG A 59 -14.18 -0.75 -22.54
CA ARG A 59 -13.74 -0.72 -23.95
C ARG A 59 -14.37 -1.80 -24.82
N PHE A 60 -14.88 -2.87 -24.23
CA PHE A 60 -15.53 -3.99 -24.93
C PHE A 60 -17.04 -3.83 -25.00
N ASN A 61 -17.59 -2.88 -24.25
CA ASN A 61 -19.01 -2.67 -24.17
C ASN A 61 -19.53 -2.06 -25.46
N ASN A 62 -20.58 -2.66 -26.03
CA ASN A 62 -21.24 -2.12 -27.18
C ASN A 62 -22.16 -0.93 -26.80
N HIS A 63 -22.72 -0.27 -27.82
CA HIS A 63 -23.54 0.92 -27.62
C HIS A 63 -24.87 0.70 -26.85
N ARG A 64 -25.23 -0.55 -26.50
CA ARG A 64 -26.45 -0.87 -25.76
C ARG A 64 -26.39 -0.46 -24.29
N TYR A 65 -25.17 -0.45 -23.70
CA TYR A 65 -25.02 -0.19 -22.28
C TYR A 65 -24.38 1.18 -22.08
N THR A 66 -25.14 2.10 -21.52
CA THR A 66 -24.63 3.37 -21.03
C THR A 66 -24.89 3.39 -19.54
N ALA A 67 -23.83 3.33 -18.75
CA ALA A 67 -23.96 3.42 -17.31
C ALA A 67 -24.57 4.78 -16.94
N THR A 68 -25.54 4.76 -16.04
CA THR A 68 -26.21 5.93 -15.50
C THR A 68 -26.23 5.84 -13.98
N ALA A 69 -26.80 6.85 -13.30
CA ALA A 69 -27.02 6.79 -11.86
C ALA A 69 -27.95 5.64 -11.43
N GLU A 70 -28.75 5.10 -12.37
CA GLU A 70 -29.77 4.08 -12.11
C GLU A 70 -29.38 2.71 -12.66
N TYR A 71 -28.40 2.66 -13.54
CA TYR A 71 -28.01 1.45 -14.26
C TYR A 71 -26.50 1.28 -14.25
N MET A 72 -26.04 0.22 -13.60
CA MET A 72 -24.64 -0.17 -13.58
C MET A 72 -24.30 -1.16 -14.68
N ASN A 73 -23.05 -1.15 -15.16
CA ASN A 73 -22.59 -2.05 -16.21
C ASN A 73 -22.53 -3.50 -15.73
N PRO A 74 -23.38 -4.42 -16.22
CA PRO A 74 -23.48 -5.77 -15.67
C PRO A 74 -22.22 -6.59 -15.87
N SER A 75 -21.48 -6.40 -16.95
CA SER A 75 -20.25 -7.17 -17.19
C SER A 75 -19.15 -6.77 -16.22
N ALA A 76 -18.97 -5.47 -15.97
CA ALA A 76 -18.02 -4.98 -14.99
C ALA A 76 -18.40 -5.38 -13.55
N VAL A 77 -19.70 -5.37 -13.25
CA VAL A 77 -20.23 -5.81 -11.94
C VAL A 77 -19.98 -7.31 -11.74
N SER A 78 -20.28 -8.16 -12.75
CA SER A 78 -20.02 -9.60 -12.66
C SER A 78 -18.55 -9.92 -12.46
N HIS A 79 -17.67 -9.21 -13.18
CA HIS A 79 -16.23 -9.38 -13.04
C HIS A 79 -15.75 -9.01 -11.62
N LEU A 80 -16.21 -7.87 -11.08
CA LEU A 80 -15.84 -7.50 -9.70
C LEU A 80 -16.43 -8.49 -8.66
N ASP A 81 -17.62 -9.07 -8.88
CA ASP A 81 -18.17 -10.14 -8.04
C ASP A 81 -17.22 -11.36 -7.99
N GLU A 82 -16.69 -11.76 -9.14
CA GLU A 82 -15.77 -12.90 -9.25
C GLU A 82 -14.45 -12.63 -8.52
N VAL A 83 -13.90 -11.44 -8.70
CA VAL A 83 -12.63 -11.04 -8.05
C VAL A 83 -12.80 -10.92 -6.53
N ILE A 84 -13.91 -10.34 -6.04
CA ILE A 84 -14.18 -10.25 -4.61
C ILE A 84 -14.36 -11.66 -3.99
N ARG A 85 -15.08 -12.57 -4.66
CA ARG A 85 -15.22 -13.96 -4.20
C ARG A 85 -13.86 -14.66 -4.13
N LEU A 86 -13.03 -14.50 -5.15
CA LEU A 86 -11.68 -15.07 -5.16
C LEU A 86 -10.84 -14.50 -4.00
N ALA A 87 -10.93 -13.22 -3.72
CA ALA A 87 -10.25 -12.60 -2.59
C ALA A 87 -10.77 -13.13 -1.23
N GLU A 88 -12.09 -13.39 -1.10
CA GLU A 88 -12.65 -14.08 0.08
C GLU A 88 -12.05 -15.46 0.28
N ASP A 89 -12.01 -16.28 -0.76
CA ASP A 89 -11.48 -17.64 -0.72
C ASP A 89 -9.99 -17.68 -0.36
N LEU A 90 -9.25 -16.63 -0.72
CA LEU A 90 -7.81 -16.48 -0.46
C LEU A 90 -7.48 -15.68 0.81
N ASP A 91 -8.48 -15.21 1.56
CA ASP A 91 -8.33 -14.32 2.72
C ASP A 91 -7.52 -13.04 2.41
N ILE A 92 -7.69 -12.49 1.21
CA ILE A 92 -7.09 -11.22 0.81
C ILE A 92 -8.07 -10.07 1.10
N LYS A 93 -7.58 -9.00 1.72
CA LYS A 93 -8.31 -7.75 1.91
C LYS A 93 -8.00 -6.77 0.79
N ILE A 94 -9.03 -6.10 0.30
CA ILE A 94 -8.93 -5.16 -0.82
C ILE A 94 -9.20 -3.74 -0.30
N MET A 95 -8.29 -2.82 -0.59
CA MET A 95 -8.60 -1.40 -0.62
C MET A 95 -9.14 -1.08 -2.01
N LEU A 96 -10.45 -0.88 -2.10
CA LEU A 96 -11.12 -0.61 -3.38
C LEU A 96 -11.18 0.89 -3.63
N CYS A 97 -10.39 1.34 -4.60
CA CYS A 97 -10.36 2.73 -5.03
C CYS A 97 -11.50 3.01 -6.02
N MET A 98 -12.46 3.81 -5.61
CA MET A 98 -13.70 4.10 -6.33
C MET A 98 -13.56 5.22 -7.37
N GLY A 99 -12.39 5.88 -7.43
CA GLY A 99 -12.11 6.96 -8.36
C GLY A 99 -10.64 7.03 -8.72
N GLN A 100 -10.27 6.64 -9.91
CA GLN A 100 -8.87 6.65 -10.37
C GLN A 100 -8.42 8.03 -10.87
N GLY A 101 -9.20 9.07 -10.73
CA GLY A 101 -8.79 10.40 -11.15
C GLY A 101 -8.93 10.64 -12.64
N ASP A 102 -9.82 9.96 -13.28
CA ASP A 102 -10.09 10.18 -14.67
C ASP A 102 -10.96 11.44 -14.91
N VAL A 103 -11.17 11.70 -16.18
CA VAL A 103 -11.74 12.90 -16.82
C VAL A 103 -13.09 13.40 -16.25
N ARG A 104 -13.74 12.68 -15.34
CA ARG A 104 -15.05 13.04 -14.81
C ARG A 104 -14.98 14.00 -13.62
N ALA A 105 -13.88 13.96 -12.91
CA ALA A 105 -13.70 14.82 -11.76
C ALA A 105 -13.25 16.22 -12.18
N ASN A 106 -14.17 16.96 -12.77
CA ASN A 106 -14.05 18.39 -12.96
C ASN A 106 -14.70 19.15 -11.79
N ARG A 107 -14.62 20.45 -11.78
CA ARG A 107 -15.21 21.28 -10.72
C ARG A 107 -16.71 20.98 -10.50
N GLY A 108 -17.47 20.74 -11.56
CA GLY A 108 -18.89 20.38 -11.47
C GLY A 108 -19.13 19.08 -10.70
N PHE A 109 -18.23 18.11 -10.80
CA PHE A 109 -18.31 16.88 -10.03
C PHE A 109 -18.37 17.13 -8.51
N PHE A 110 -17.62 18.10 -8.02
CA PHE A 110 -17.54 18.42 -6.59
C PHE A 110 -18.64 19.37 -6.10
N ASN A 111 -19.22 20.20 -6.99
CA ASN A 111 -20.13 21.28 -6.61
C ASN A 111 -21.58 21.08 -7.05
N ASP A 112 -21.81 20.37 -8.14
CA ASP A 112 -23.15 20.16 -8.68
C ASP A 112 -23.92 19.14 -7.81
N GLU A 113 -25.12 19.50 -7.35
CA GLU A 113 -25.91 18.65 -6.47
C GLU A 113 -26.43 17.39 -7.17
N ASP A 114 -26.69 17.43 -8.47
CA ASP A 114 -27.06 16.25 -9.24
C ASP A 114 -25.87 15.31 -9.40
N ALA A 115 -24.66 15.84 -9.58
CA ALA A 115 -23.44 15.04 -9.60
C ALA A 115 -23.19 14.34 -8.25
N LYS A 116 -23.37 15.06 -7.15
CA LYS A 116 -23.28 14.51 -5.79
C LYS A 116 -24.38 13.47 -5.53
N ALA A 117 -25.61 13.71 -5.99
CA ALA A 117 -26.70 12.73 -5.86
C ALA A 117 -26.39 11.43 -6.63
N ARG A 118 -25.87 11.55 -7.85
CA ARG A 118 -25.42 10.39 -8.63
C ARG A 118 -24.29 9.64 -7.91
N TYR A 119 -23.34 10.34 -7.33
CA TYR A 119 -22.25 9.71 -6.60
C TYR A 119 -22.74 9.03 -5.31
N ARG A 120 -23.66 9.61 -4.57
CA ARG A 120 -24.32 8.94 -3.42
C ARG A 120 -25.04 7.65 -3.86
N ASN A 121 -25.71 7.66 -4.99
CA ASN A 121 -26.33 6.46 -5.52
C ASN A 121 -25.31 5.39 -5.91
N TYR A 122 -24.18 5.79 -6.48
CA TYR A 122 -23.04 4.91 -6.76
C TYR A 122 -22.47 4.28 -5.48
N LEU A 123 -22.23 5.08 -4.43
CA LEU A 123 -21.77 4.56 -3.13
C LEU A 123 -22.78 3.58 -2.53
N ARG A 124 -24.09 3.90 -2.59
CA ARG A 124 -25.14 3.01 -2.10
C ARG A 124 -25.13 1.67 -2.84
N TYR A 125 -24.93 1.68 -4.14
CA TYR A 125 -24.85 0.46 -4.93
C TYR A 125 -23.65 -0.40 -4.52
N ILE A 126 -22.48 0.19 -4.41
CA ILE A 126 -21.24 -0.48 -4.02
C ILE A 126 -21.39 -1.12 -2.63
N VAL A 127 -21.85 -0.37 -1.65
CA VAL A 127 -22.06 -0.87 -0.28
C VAL A 127 -23.10 -1.98 -0.24
N ALA A 128 -24.24 -1.79 -0.91
CA ALA A 128 -25.30 -2.79 -0.93
C ALA A 128 -24.87 -4.11 -1.59
N ARG A 129 -23.96 -4.03 -2.57
CA ARG A 129 -23.51 -5.22 -3.30
C ARG A 129 -22.31 -5.91 -2.66
N TRP A 130 -21.34 -5.16 -2.20
CA TRP A 130 -20.05 -5.73 -1.75
C TRP A 130 -19.67 -5.41 -0.31
N GLY A 131 -20.35 -4.48 0.36
CA GLY A 131 -20.03 -4.12 1.72
C GLY A 131 -20.21 -5.23 2.75
N TYR A 132 -20.90 -6.33 2.43
CA TYR A 132 -20.99 -7.50 3.28
C TYR A 132 -19.74 -8.37 3.25
N SER A 133 -18.92 -8.21 2.21
CA SER A 133 -17.79 -9.10 1.95
C SER A 133 -16.64 -8.84 2.93
N PRO A 134 -16.12 -9.89 3.58
CA PRO A 134 -14.92 -9.76 4.42
C PRO A 134 -13.65 -9.47 3.60
N ALA A 135 -13.70 -9.58 2.27
CA ALA A 135 -12.59 -9.19 1.41
C ALA A 135 -12.47 -7.67 1.26
N ILE A 136 -13.53 -6.90 1.50
CA ILE A 136 -13.43 -5.44 1.49
C ILE A 136 -12.77 -4.97 2.79
N GLY A 137 -11.54 -4.46 2.68
CA GLY A 137 -10.79 -3.93 3.80
C GLY A 137 -10.97 -2.41 3.97
N MET A 138 -11.02 -1.68 2.86
CA MET A 138 -11.11 -0.21 2.86
C MET A 138 -11.83 0.31 1.62
N TRP A 139 -12.50 1.45 1.77
CA TRP A 139 -12.99 2.28 0.67
C TRP A 139 -12.06 3.46 0.44
N GLU A 140 -11.53 3.60 -0.76
CA GLU A 140 -10.76 4.76 -1.18
C GLU A 140 -11.56 5.61 -2.16
N PHE A 141 -11.79 6.90 -1.86
CA PHE A 141 -12.60 7.77 -2.72
C PHE A 141 -11.90 8.07 -4.03
N PHE A 142 -10.65 8.49 -3.98
CA PHE A 142 -9.89 8.87 -5.16
C PHE A 142 -8.42 8.44 -5.06
N ASN A 143 -7.88 8.05 -6.21
CA ASN A 143 -6.45 8.03 -6.44
C ASN A 143 -5.95 9.45 -6.73
N GLU A 144 -5.00 9.93 -5.93
CA GLU A 144 -4.25 11.16 -6.17
C GLU A 144 -5.12 12.39 -6.47
N ILE A 145 -6.00 12.71 -5.54
CA ILE A 145 -6.97 13.80 -5.69
C ILE A 145 -6.33 15.18 -5.92
N ASP A 146 -5.09 15.40 -5.47
CA ASP A 146 -4.32 16.61 -5.75
C ASP A 146 -3.98 16.76 -7.24
N ASN A 147 -3.82 15.67 -7.97
CA ASN A 147 -3.65 15.70 -9.43
C ASN A 147 -4.95 16.08 -10.12
N ILE A 148 -6.11 15.60 -9.63
CA ILE A 148 -7.43 15.97 -10.17
C ILE A 148 -7.67 17.47 -9.99
N GLN A 149 -7.28 18.03 -8.85
CA GLN A 149 -7.39 19.46 -8.57
C GLN A 149 -6.81 20.33 -9.70
N HIS A 150 -5.76 19.87 -10.36
CA HIS A 150 -5.04 20.63 -11.39
C HIS A 150 -5.39 20.23 -12.83
N ARG A 151 -6.29 19.27 -13.04
CA ARG A 151 -6.66 18.77 -14.39
C ARG A 151 -7.89 19.43 -14.99
N ASP A 152 -8.60 20.27 -14.25
CA ASP A 152 -9.77 20.98 -14.79
C ASP A 152 -9.33 21.98 -15.86
N ARG A 153 -9.96 21.92 -17.03
CA ARG A 153 -9.70 22.85 -18.16
C ARG A 153 -10.06 24.31 -17.83
N ASN A 154 -10.89 24.50 -16.82
CA ASN A 154 -11.35 25.82 -16.35
C ASN A 154 -10.50 26.39 -15.23
N GLY A 155 -9.40 25.74 -14.89
CA GLY A 155 -8.45 26.16 -13.85
C GLY A 155 -8.36 25.20 -12.68
N VAL A 156 -7.61 25.59 -11.66
CA VAL A 156 -7.42 24.76 -10.45
C VAL A 156 -8.72 24.74 -9.63
N ILE A 157 -9.17 23.56 -9.27
CA ILE A 157 -10.34 23.39 -8.40
C ILE A 157 -9.95 23.85 -6.98
N PRO A 158 -10.70 24.76 -6.32
CA PRO A 158 -10.40 25.18 -4.95
C PRO A 158 -10.35 23.99 -3.98
N ALA A 159 -9.30 23.92 -3.18
CA ALA A 159 -9.13 22.84 -2.19
C ALA A 159 -10.36 22.69 -1.28
N ALA A 160 -10.93 23.81 -0.84
CA ALA A 160 -12.12 23.82 0.01
C ALA A 160 -13.33 23.11 -0.61
N GLU A 161 -13.51 23.15 -1.93
CA GLU A 161 -14.60 22.47 -2.63
C GLU A 161 -14.39 20.95 -2.61
N ILE A 162 -13.17 20.49 -2.84
CA ILE A 162 -12.78 19.08 -2.78
C ILE A 162 -12.92 18.54 -1.36
N VAL A 163 -12.47 19.32 -0.37
CA VAL A 163 -12.55 18.96 1.05
C VAL A 163 -14.01 18.86 1.51
N ALA A 164 -14.85 19.85 1.15
CA ALA A 164 -16.27 19.82 1.48
C ALA A 164 -17.00 18.63 0.84
N TRP A 165 -16.62 18.26 -0.37
CA TRP A 165 -17.14 17.07 -1.03
C TRP A 165 -16.74 15.79 -0.29
N HIS A 166 -15.47 15.65 0.10
CA HIS A 166 -14.99 14.48 0.86
C HIS A 166 -15.68 14.37 2.23
N ASP A 167 -15.89 15.50 2.90
CA ASP A 167 -16.62 15.50 4.17
C ASP A 167 -18.06 15.02 4.01
N GLN A 168 -18.78 15.52 2.99
CA GLN A 168 -20.15 15.10 2.66
C GLN A 168 -20.20 13.62 2.29
N MET A 169 -19.34 13.15 1.39
CA MET A 169 -19.40 11.79 0.86
C MET A 169 -18.89 10.77 1.88
N SER A 170 -17.87 11.11 2.68
CA SER A 170 -17.41 10.22 3.75
C SER A 170 -18.42 10.11 4.88
N THR A 171 -19.14 11.19 5.20
CA THR A 171 -20.26 11.15 6.15
C THR A 171 -21.37 10.26 5.64
N TYR A 172 -21.80 10.46 4.39
CA TYR A 172 -22.83 9.62 3.77
C TYR A 172 -22.43 8.15 3.71
N LEU A 173 -21.19 7.84 3.29
CA LEU A 173 -20.70 6.46 3.23
C LEU A 173 -20.71 5.81 4.61
N LYS A 174 -20.31 6.56 5.65
CA LYS A 174 -20.39 6.10 7.04
C LYS A 174 -21.80 5.77 7.50
N GLU A 175 -22.78 6.55 7.06
CA GLU A 175 -24.21 6.34 7.43
C GLU A 175 -24.79 5.08 6.78
N ILE A 176 -24.41 4.78 5.53
CA ILE A 176 -24.99 3.68 4.77
C ILE A 176 -24.21 2.36 4.87
N ASP A 177 -22.97 2.38 5.33
CA ASP A 177 -22.13 1.19 5.48
C ASP A 177 -22.32 0.57 6.87
N PRO A 178 -23.07 -0.54 6.99
CA PRO A 178 -23.38 -1.14 8.29
C PRO A 178 -22.15 -1.81 8.92
N PHE A 179 -21.13 -2.14 8.14
CA PHE A 179 -19.90 -2.77 8.61
C PHE A 179 -18.81 -1.76 9.01
N GLN A 180 -19.04 -0.46 8.70
CA GLN A 180 -18.14 0.63 9.03
C GLN A 180 -16.71 0.42 8.52
N HIS A 181 -16.56 0.00 7.26
CA HIS A 181 -15.25 -0.11 6.64
C HIS A 181 -14.46 1.18 6.73
N ILE A 182 -13.15 1.03 6.78
CA ILE A 182 -12.20 2.15 6.81
C ILE A 182 -12.32 2.96 5.52
N ARG A 183 -12.32 4.31 5.65
CA ARG A 183 -12.44 5.26 4.54
C ARG A 183 -11.17 6.07 4.39
N THR A 184 -10.69 6.21 3.16
CA THR A 184 -9.49 6.96 2.83
C THR A 184 -9.63 7.66 1.47
N THR A 185 -8.67 8.48 1.13
CA THR A 185 -8.41 9.04 -0.20
C THR A 185 -6.93 9.35 -0.30
N SER A 186 -6.33 9.22 -1.47
CA SER A 186 -4.88 9.46 -1.58
C SER A 186 -4.54 10.82 -2.17
N ILE A 187 -3.36 11.30 -1.80
CA ILE A 187 -2.65 12.40 -2.43
C ILE A 187 -1.32 11.90 -2.99
N SER A 188 -0.83 12.54 -4.03
CA SER A 188 0.47 12.29 -4.66
C SER A 188 1.55 13.24 -4.10
N HIS A 189 1.72 14.38 -4.75
CA HIS A 189 2.84 15.28 -4.48
C HIS A 189 2.47 16.46 -3.58
N ARG A 190 1.20 16.90 -3.56
CA ARG A 190 0.76 18.13 -2.92
C ARG A 190 -0.23 17.88 -1.81
N ASP A 191 0.07 18.38 -0.63
CA ASP A 191 -0.92 18.42 0.43
C ASP A 191 -2.09 19.31 0.00
N LEU A 192 -3.29 18.79 0.07
CA LEU A 192 -4.52 19.53 -0.16
C LEU A 192 -5.02 20.03 1.19
N GLU A 193 -4.96 21.34 1.38
CA GLU A 193 -5.27 21.97 2.68
C GLU A 193 -6.64 21.55 3.20
N GLY A 194 -6.68 21.01 4.42
CA GLY A 194 -7.90 20.55 5.09
C GLY A 194 -8.26 19.07 4.84
N LEU A 195 -7.76 18.43 3.78
CA LEU A 195 -8.16 17.06 3.43
C LEU A 195 -7.86 16.05 4.53
N ASN A 196 -6.63 16.07 5.04
CA ASN A 196 -6.18 15.15 6.09
C ASN A 196 -6.93 15.34 7.42
N SER A 197 -7.67 16.44 7.59
CA SER A 197 -8.48 16.76 8.77
C SER A 197 -9.96 16.39 8.61
N VAL A 198 -10.41 15.91 7.45
CA VAL A 198 -11.80 15.49 7.22
C VAL A 198 -12.14 14.35 8.19
N LYS A 199 -13.17 14.57 9.03
CA LYS A 199 -13.47 13.74 10.20
C LYS A 199 -13.71 12.27 9.88
N ASN A 200 -14.44 11.99 8.79
CA ASN A 200 -14.88 10.65 8.43
C ASN A 200 -13.98 9.97 7.37
N LEU A 201 -12.81 10.56 7.06
CA LEU A 201 -11.67 9.84 6.51
C LEU A 201 -10.89 9.27 7.72
N ASP A 202 -10.94 7.96 7.89
CA ASP A 202 -10.43 7.29 9.09
C ASP A 202 -8.91 7.18 9.07
N ILE A 203 -8.33 7.04 7.89
CA ILE A 203 -6.89 6.92 7.61
C ILE A 203 -6.51 7.93 6.54
N ASN A 204 -5.39 8.61 6.75
CA ASN A 204 -4.78 9.45 5.73
C ASN A 204 -3.82 8.64 4.85
N GLN A 205 -3.71 9.00 3.59
CA GLN A 205 -2.92 8.27 2.61
C GLN A 205 -2.14 9.20 1.68
N LYS A 206 -0.89 8.82 1.42
CA LYS A 206 -0.01 9.51 0.46
C LYS A 206 0.73 8.50 -0.41
N HIS A 207 1.14 8.93 -1.61
CA HIS A 207 2.05 8.20 -2.49
C HIS A 207 3.44 8.83 -2.40
N ILE A 208 4.48 8.00 -2.44
CA ILE A 208 5.87 8.45 -2.36
C ILE A 208 6.68 7.76 -3.45
N TYR A 209 7.08 8.54 -4.43
CA TYR A 209 7.94 8.08 -5.52
C TYR A 209 9.33 8.70 -5.44
N ASN A 210 10.35 7.97 -5.89
CA ASN A 210 11.77 8.36 -5.92
C ASN A 210 12.36 8.76 -4.55
N ALA A 211 11.66 8.46 -3.46
CA ALA A 211 12.04 8.88 -2.11
C ALA A 211 11.64 7.87 -1.03
N THR A 212 11.76 6.56 -1.29
CA THR A 212 11.36 5.48 -0.35
C THR A 212 11.98 5.64 1.04
N HIS A 213 13.18 6.24 1.12
CA HIS A 213 13.83 6.56 2.39
C HIS A 213 13.04 7.55 3.27
N SER A 214 12.11 8.32 2.69
CA SER A 214 11.31 9.30 3.42
C SER A 214 10.04 8.70 4.05
N VAL A 215 9.69 7.45 3.73
CA VAL A 215 8.47 6.77 4.20
C VAL A 215 8.33 6.81 5.73
N PRO A 216 9.34 6.40 6.54
CA PRO A 216 9.21 6.42 8.00
C PRO A 216 8.90 7.81 8.56
N GLY A 217 9.62 8.82 8.10
CA GLY A 217 9.42 10.21 8.54
C GLY A 217 8.06 10.78 8.13
N ASN A 218 7.53 10.40 6.95
CA ASN A 218 6.17 10.77 6.55
C ASN A 218 5.12 10.11 7.44
N ILE A 219 5.21 8.80 7.70
CA ILE A 219 4.29 8.08 8.58
C ILE A 219 4.24 8.76 9.97
N GLU A 220 5.40 8.98 10.57
CA GLU A 220 5.50 9.60 11.90
C GLU A 220 4.92 11.02 11.93
N SER A 221 5.39 11.88 11.02
CA SER A 221 5.02 13.30 11.03
C SER A 221 3.55 13.54 10.74
N TYR A 222 2.97 12.83 9.78
CA TYR A 222 1.57 12.97 9.42
C TYR A 222 0.64 12.33 10.47
N SER A 223 0.99 11.17 11.00
CA SER A 223 0.21 10.55 12.09
C SER A 223 0.17 11.46 13.31
N LYS A 224 1.30 12.04 13.68
CA LYS A 224 1.40 12.99 14.81
C LYS A 224 0.64 14.29 14.53
N LYS A 225 0.79 14.86 13.32
CA LYS A 225 0.16 16.13 12.94
C LYS A 225 -1.36 16.06 12.94
N PHE A 226 -1.94 14.98 12.45
CA PHE A 226 -3.38 14.85 12.24
C PHE A 226 -4.08 13.94 13.26
N GLY A 227 -3.32 13.23 14.11
CA GLY A 227 -3.89 12.31 15.10
C GLY A 227 -4.64 11.13 14.49
N LYS A 228 -4.26 10.73 13.28
CA LYS A 228 -4.85 9.62 12.52
C LYS A 228 -3.76 8.67 12.05
N PRO A 229 -4.07 7.38 11.86
CA PRO A 229 -3.17 6.46 11.16
C PRO A 229 -2.83 6.99 9.77
N TYR A 230 -1.63 6.68 9.32
CA TYR A 230 -1.12 7.10 8.02
C TYR A 230 -0.58 5.92 7.22
N ILE A 231 -0.99 5.82 5.97
CA ILE A 231 -0.53 4.77 5.06
C ILE A 231 0.13 5.35 3.81
N ILE A 232 1.02 4.57 3.23
CA ILE A 232 1.63 4.87 1.93
C ILE A 232 1.01 3.92 0.90
N GLY A 233 0.09 4.48 0.10
CA GLY A 233 -0.69 3.73 -0.89
C GLY A 233 0.11 3.31 -2.11
N GLU A 234 1.16 4.05 -2.44
CA GLU A 234 2.08 3.73 -3.52
C GLU A 234 3.50 4.16 -3.14
N VAL A 235 4.46 3.29 -3.43
CA VAL A 235 5.89 3.54 -3.22
C VAL A 235 6.71 2.90 -4.35
N GLY A 236 7.80 3.53 -4.72
CA GLY A 236 8.72 3.02 -5.73
C GLY A 236 9.34 4.10 -6.60
N TYR A 237 9.74 3.73 -7.80
CA TYR A 237 10.21 4.65 -8.82
C TYR A 237 9.00 5.29 -9.52
N GLU A 238 9.12 6.58 -9.84
CA GLU A 238 8.07 7.32 -10.53
C GLU A 238 7.89 6.80 -11.96
N TRP A 239 6.65 6.82 -12.42
CA TRP A 239 6.27 6.47 -13.77
C TRP A 239 6.97 7.35 -14.81
N ASP A 240 7.81 6.73 -15.63
CA ASP A 240 8.55 7.40 -16.71
C ASP A 240 8.70 6.47 -17.92
N TRP A 241 7.90 6.72 -18.95
CA TRP A 241 7.92 5.95 -20.21
C TRP A 241 9.23 6.04 -21.00
N SER A 242 10.09 6.99 -20.68
CA SER A 242 11.37 7.18 -21.34
C SER A 242 12.47 6.26 -20.82
N LYS A 243 12.26 5.60 -19.66
CA LYS A 243 13.26 4.80 -18.96
C LYS A 243 12.97 3.32 -19.04
N ASN A 244 14.02 2.52 -19.18
CA ASN A 244 13.99 1.10 -18.89
C ASN A 244 14.34 0.89 -17.42
N PHE A 245 13.41 0.34 -16.63
CA PHE A 245 13.63 0.12 -15.20
C PHE A 245 14.62 -1.00 -14.91
N ASP A 246 14.91 -1.88 -15.87
CA ASP A 246 15.96 -2.88 -15.72
C ASP A 246 17.34 -2.25 -15.48
N ASP A 247 17.56 -1.03 -15.98
CA ASP A 247 18.77 -0.25 -15.71
C ASP A 247 18.90 0.18 -14.25
N PHE A 248 17.80 0.07 -13.46
CA PHE A 248 17.69 0.46 -12.06
C PHE A 248 17.26 -0.69 -11.14
N ALA A 249 17.36 -1.94 -11.61
CA ALA A 249 16.80 -3.12 -10.97
C ALA A 249 17.21 -3.26 -9.48
N ASP A 250 18.49 -3.05 -9.15
CA ASP A 250 18.97 -3.15 -7.76
C ASP A 250 18.27 -2.14 -6.84
N GLY A 251 18.12 -0.90 -7.30
CA GLY A 251 17.43 0.15 -6.55
C GLY A 251 15.95 -0.13 -6.38
N MET A 252 15.28 -0.61 -7.42
CA MET A 252 13.87 -0.98 -7.38
C MET A 252 13.62 -2.16 -6.46
N ASN A 253 14.43 -3.21 -6.54
CA ASN A 253 14.36 -4.37 -5.66
C ASN A 253 14.59 -3.99 -4.19
N MET A 254 15.53 -3.06 -3.93
CA MET A 254 15.76 -2.53 -2.59
C MET A 254 14.57 -1.72 -2.09
N ASP A 255 13.97 -0.87 -2.91
CA ASP A 255 12.77 -0.10 -2.55
C ASP A 255 11.58 -1.01 -2.24
N PHE A 256 11.40 -2.10 -2.99
CA PHE A 256 10.39 -3.13 -2.71
C PHE A 256 10.61 -3.75 -1.31
N ARG A 257 11.84 -4.19 -1.01
CA ARG A 257 12.18 -4.77 0.30
C ARG A 257 11.96 -3.77 1.43
N ARG A 258 12.46 -2.54 1.28
CA ARG A 258 12.30 -1.46 2.26
C ARG A 258 10.83 -1.14 2.52
N GLY A 259 10.00 -1.09 1.48
CA GLY A 259 8.56 -0.88 1.63
C GLY A 259 7.93 -1.95 2.54
N LEU A 260 8.24 -3.22 2.32
CA LEU A 260 7.77 -4.31 3.17
C LEU A 260 8.23 -4.16 4.62
N TRP A 261 9.51 -3.87 4.84
CA TRP A 261 10.07 -3.73 6.20
C TRP A 261 9.53 -2.49 6.91
N TYR A 262 9.39 -1.37 6.24
CA TYR A 262 8.78 -0.18 6.84
C TYR A 262 7.33 -0.43 7.28
N GLY A 263 6.60 -1.33 6.61
CA GLY A 263 5.27 -1.75 7.03
C GLY A 263 5.24 -2.47 8.38
N LEU A 264 6.33 -3.15 8.76
CA LEU A 264 6.44 -3.87 10.03
C LEU A 264 7.19 -3.08 11.11
N PHE A 265 8.07 -2.19 10.72
CA PHE A 265 8.97 -1.48 11.63
C PHE A 265 8.63 0.01 11.83
N CYS A 266 7.56 0.50 11.20
CA CYS A 266 6.99 1.83 11.44
C CYS A 266 5.52 1.69 11.87
N PRO A 267 4.97 2.66 12.62
CA PRO A 267 3.58 2.61 13.12
C PRO A 267 2.57 2.94 12.01
N THR A 268 2.42 2.04 11.06
CA THR A 268 1.44 2.10 9.97
C THR A 268 0.57 0.85 9.97
N PRO A 269 -0.75 0.96 9.73
CA PRO A 269 -1.63 -0.21 9.75
C PRO A 269 -1.55 -1.08 8.49
N VAL A 270 -0.98 -0.57 7.42
CA VAL A 270 -0.80 -1.28 6.14
C VAL A 270 0.63 -1.09 5.67
N THR A 271 1.23 -2.16 5.21
CA THR A 271 2.55 -2.13 4.57
C THR A 271 2.54 -1.17 3.37
N PRO A 272 3.50 -0.25 3.25
CA PRO A 272 3.67 0.56 2.05
C PRO A 272 3.55 -0.28 0.79
N MET A 273 2.63 0.10 -0.10
CA MET A 273 2.28 -0.74 -1.24
C MET A 273 3.16 -0.39 -2.44
N SER A 274 4.07 -1.30 -2.78
CA SER A 274 4.90 -1.13 -3.97
C SER A 274 4.05 -1.03 -5.23
N TRP A 275 4.42 -0.09 -6.12
CA TRP A 275 3.93 -0.01 -7.49
C TRP A 275 4.67 -1.02 -8.38
N TRP A 276 4.44 -1.08 -9.66
CA TRP A 276 5.18 -1.92 -10.64
C TRP A 276 5.09 -3.43 -10.37
N TRP A 277 3.91 -3.94 -9.97
CA TRP A 277 3.72 -5.37 -9.61
C TRP A 277 4.10 -6.31 -10.77
N GLU A 278 3.82 -5.96 -12.02
CA GLU A 278 4.20 -6.77 -13.17
C GLU A 278 5.73 -6.86 -13.31
N TRP A 279 6.43 -5.75 -13.10
CA TRP A 279 7.89 -5.72 -13.15
C TRP A 279 8.51 -6.52 -11.99
N PHE A 280 7.98 -6.40 -10.78
CA PHE A 280 8.45 -7.16 -9.63
C PHE A 280 8.17 -8.66 -9.75
N ASP A 281 7.06 -9.04 -10.38
CA ASP A 281 6.77 -10.44 -10.69
C ASP A 281 7.77 -10.98 -11.73
N GLU A 282 8.04 -10.24 -12.80
CA GLU A 282 9.06 -10.60 -13.82
C GLU A 282 10.43 -10.79 -13.20
N HIS A 283 10.81 -10.00 -12.23
CA HIS A 283 12.11 -10.06 -11.54
C HIS A 283 12.11 -11.00 -10.32
N GLY A 284 11.08 -11.82 -10.15
CA GLY A 284 11.02 -12.83 -9.09
C GLY A 284 10.97 -12.28 -7.67
N MET A 285 10.46 -11.06 -7.50
CA MET A 285 10.42 -10.40 -6.19
C MET A 285 9.18 -10.77 -5.35
N ILE A 286 8.12 -11.28 -5.97
CA ILE A 286 6.88 -11.62 -5.24
C ILE A 286 7.15 -12.64 -4.12
N PRO A 287 7.95 -13.71 -4.30
CA PRO A 287 8.29 -14.64 -3.23
C PRO A 287 8.98 -14.01 -2.00
N TYR A 288 9.58 -12.83 -2.14
CA TYR A 288 10.21 -12.14 -1.01
C TYR A 288 9.18 -11.74 0.08
N ILE A 289 7.90 -11.58 -0.27
CA ILE A 289 6.80 -11.26 0.66
C ILE A 289 6.71 -12.27 1.80
N ARG A 290 7.08 -13.55 1.58
CA ARG A 290 7.13 -14.60 2.61
C ARG A 290 7.95 -14.20 3.82
N ASN A 291 9.01 -13.44 3.60
CA ASN A 291 9.88 -12.94 4.67
C ASN A 291 9.14 -11.96 5.59
N ALA A 292 8.45 -10.99 5.00
CA ALA A 292 7.63 -10.05 5.75
C ALA A 292 6.48 -10.77 6.46
N ARG A 293 5.83 -11.74 5.80
CA ARG A 293 4.77 -12.54 6.41
C ARG A 293 5.27 -13.32 7.62
N LEU A 294 6.39 -14.02 7.51
CA LEU A 294 6.98 -14.75 8.64
C LEU A 294 7.23 -13.84 9.84
N ILE A 295 7.87 -12.70 9.62
CA ILE A 295 8.16 -11.75 10.71
C ILE A 295 6.87 -11.14 11.27
N SER A 296 5.92 -10.78 10.43
CA SER A 296 4.62 -10.28 10.86
C SER A 296 3.88 -11.27 11.77
N ASP A 297 3.79 -12.54 11.36
CA ASP A 297 3.14 -13.58 12.16
C ASP A 297 3.83 -13.77 13.51
N MET A 298 5.16 -13.75 13.53
CA MET A 298 5.93 -13.82 14.77
C MET A 298 5.71 -12.59 15.69
N MET A 299 5.59 -11.39 15.10
CA MET A 299 5.30 -10.15 15.83
C MET A 299 3.89 -10.20 16.45
N LEU A 300 2.90 -10.62 15.66
CA LEU A 300 1.50 -10.76 16.11
C LEU A 300 1.38 -11.79 17.23
N GLU A 301 1.99 -12.97 17.07
CA GLU A 301 1.99 -14.02 18.09
C GLU A 301 2.66 -13.56 19.39
N ALA A 302 3.83 -12.92 19.30
CA ALA A 302 4.58 -12.49 20.46
C ALA A 302 3.95 -11.28 21.20
N GLY A 303 3.35 -10.37 20.44
CA GLY A 303 2.82 -9.10 20.96
C GLY A 303 1.34 -9.11 21.31
N ASP A 304 0.60 -10.14 20.88
CA ASP A 304 -0.86 -10.15 20.98
C ASP A 304 -1.48 -8.85 20.43
N GLY A 305 -1.01 -8.43 19.26
CA GLY A 305 -1.40 -7.19 18.60
C GLY A 305 -0.83 -5.89 19.22
N ARG A 306 0.07 -5.98 20.21
CA ARG A 306 0.72 -4.82 20.82
C ARG A 306 2.17 -4.72 20.38
N PHE A 307 2.50 -3.55 19.83
CA PHE A 307 3.81 -3.24 19.30
C PHE A 307 4.35 -1.97 19.93
N GLU A 308 5.57 -2.04 20.46
CA GLU A 308 6.30 -0.88 20.97
C GLU A 308 7.38 -0.52 19.96
N PHE A 309 7.16 0.53 19.18
CA PHE A 309 8.14 1.07 18.25
C PHE A 309 9.13 1.96 19.00
N LEU A 310 10.42 1.64 18.89
CA LEU A 310 11.47 2.45 19.48
C LEU A 310 11.98 3.49 18.49
N ASP A 311 12.66 4.51 19.00
CA ASP A 311 13.30 5.53 18.17
C ASP A 311 14.31 4.88 17.20
N THR A 312 14.29 5.33 15.95
CA THR A 312 15.23 4.86 14.94
C THR A 312 16.64 5.32 15.30
N HIS A 313 17.55 4.35 15.44
CA HIS A 313 18.96 4.67 15.62
C HIS A 313 19.65 4.85 14.26
N LYS A 314 20.46 5.92 14.13
CA LYS A 314 21.21 6.23 12.91
C LYS A 314 22.71 6.22 13.19
N ASP A 315 23.44 5.57 12.28
CA ASP A 315 24.90 5.57 12.24
C ASP A 315 25.34 5.96 10.82
N GLY A 316 25.65 7.22 10.64
CA GLY A 316 25.82 7.81 9.31
C GLY A 316 24.50 7.74 8.52
N LYS A 317 24.49 6.98 7.43
CA LYS A 317 23.30 6.67 6.61
C LYS A 317 22.72 5.29 6.90
N ALA A 318 23.31 4.53 7.84
CA ALA A 318 22.71 3.28 8.31
C ALA A 318 21.57 3.58 9.30
N GLU A 319 20.47 2.85 9.17
CA GLU A 319 19.28 3.02 9.99
C GLU A 319 18.90 1.69 10.64
N THR A 320 18.63 1.74 11.94
CA THR A 320 18.21 0.59 12.73
C THR A 320 16.85 0.87 13.34
N TYR A 321 15.88 0.06 12.96
CA TYR A 321 14.51 0.10 13.45
C TYR A 321 14.29 -1.04 14.42
N THR A 322 13.66 -0.77 15.55
CA THR A 322 13.44 -1.76 16.61
C THR A 322 11.98 -1.75 17.05
N VAL A 323 11.37 -2.93 17.10
CA VAL A 323 10.00 -3.11 17.59
C VAL A 323 9.99 -4.21 18.65
N LYS A 324 9.42 -3.90 19.83
CA LYS A 324 9.22 -4.89 20.88
C LYS A 324 7.79 -5.43 20.83
N CYS A 325 7.70 -6.75 20.84
CA CYS A 325 6.45 -7.49 20.81
C CYS A 325 6.47 -8.52 21.95
N GLY A 326 5.83 -8.20 23.09
CA GLY A 326 5.87 -9.05 24.27
C GLY A 326 7.28 -9.31 24.75
N LYS A 327 7.75 -10.58 24.69
CA LYS A 327 9.10 -10.96 25.12
C LYS A 327 10.15 -10.91 24.01
N LYS A 328 9.72 -10.74 22.76
CA LYS A 328 10.61 -10.69 21.58
C LYS A 328 10.90 -9.25 21.17
N THR A 329 12.06 -9.04 20.60
CA THR A 329 12.47 -7.77 19.98
C THR A 329 12.85 -8.06 18.53
N PHE A 330 12.27 -7.31 17.63
CA PHE A 330 12.54 -7.40 16.19
C PHE A 330 13.35 -6.20 15.77
N VAL A 331 14.32 -6.42 14.89
CA VAL A 331 15.26 -5.38 14.47
C VAL A 331 15.41 -5.45 12.95
N TYR A 332 15.19 -4.33 12.29
CA TYR A 332 15.51 -4.14 10.88
C TYR A 332 16.65 -3.16 10.75
N ILE A 333 17.67 -3.51 9.97
CA ILE A 333 18.85 -2.67 9.71
C ILE A 333 18.98 -2.47 8.21
N TYR A 334 19.05 -1.23 7.79
CA TYR A 334 19.40 -0.83 6.43
C TYR A 334 20.74 -0.10 6.44
N ASN A 335 21.68 -0.52 5.58
CA ASN A 335 22.96 0.13 5.44
C ASN A 335 22.99 1.08 4.24
N GLY A 336 22.68 2.34 4.45
CA GLY A 336 22.81 3.39 3.44
C GLY A 336 24.21 4.02 3.31
N ASN A 337 25.22 3.52 4.07
CA ASN A 337 26.60 3.97 3.96
C ASN A 337 27.28 3.38 2.70
N SER A 338 28.38 3.99 2.27
CA SER A 338 29.21 3.51 1.16
C SER A 338 30.19 2.38 1.53
N THR A 339 30.20 1.98 2.80
CA THR A 339 31.06 0.90 3.34
C THR A 339 30.21 -0.14 4.05
N PRO A 340 30.66 -1.40 4.15
CA PRO A 340 29.97 -2.41 4.93
C PRO A 340 29.73 -1.97 6.38
N LEU A 341 28.57 -2.30 6.92
CA LEU A 341 28.21 -2.08 8.31
C LEU A 341 28.59 -3.33 9.10
N GLU A 342 29.58 -3.18 10.01
CA GLU A 342 30.11 -4.31 10.76
C GLU A 342 29.43 -4.51 12.11
N SER A 343 28.81 -3.49 12.67
CA SER A 343 28.13 -3.61 13.96
C SER A 343 26.93 -2.66 14.08
N ALA A 344 25.97 -3.05 14.91
CA ALA A 344 24.86 -2.20 15.30
C ALA A 344 24.54 -2.39 16.79
N LYS A 345 24.27 -1.29 17.48
CA LYS A 345 23.86 -1.29 18.89
C LYS A 345 22.36 -1.29 19.00
N ILE A 346 21.80 -2.23 19.76
CA ILE A 346 20.36 -2.40 19.95
C ILE A 346 20.01 -2.22 21.42
N GLU A 347 19.06 -1.36 21.71
CA GLU A 347 18.52 -1.13 23.05
C GLU A 347 17.43 -2.16 23.37
N LEU A 348 17.68 -3.03 24.34
CA LEU A 348 16.71 -4.06 24.73
C LEU A 348 15.94 -3.70 26.00
N GLY A 349 16.55 -2.88 26.88
CA GLY A 349 15.98 -2.56 28.20
C GLY A 349 15.92 -3.76 29.16
N LYS A 350 16.62 -4.87 28.83
CA LYS A 350 16.72 -6.07 29.67
C LYS A 350 18.17 -6.54 29.79
N THR A 351 18.48 -7.24 30.87
CA THR A 351 19.81 -7.83 31.14
C THR A 351 19.72 -9.35 31.13
N GLY A 352 20.86 -10.01 30.83
CA GLY A 352 20.94 -11.47 30.84
C GLY A 352 21.27 -12.07 29.48
N LYS A 353 21.12 -13.38 29.38
CA LYS A 353 21.37 -14.11 28.12
C LYS A 353 20.15 -14.01 27.20
N VAL A 354 20.38 -13.57 25.98
CA VAL A 354 19.38 -13.51 24.88
C VAL A 354 19.84 -14.39 23.72
N LYS A 355 18.89 -14.81 22.92
CA LYS A 355 19.12 -15.52 21.67
C LYS A 355 18.85 -14.56 20.51
N VAL A 356 19.78 -14.47 19.57
CA VAL A 356 19.69 -13.64 18.38
C VAL A 356 19.67 -14.54 17.15
N SER A 357 18.66 -14.41 16.33
CA SER A 357 18.55 -15.09 15.04
C SER A 357 18.46 -14.06 13.91
N LYS A 358 19.23 -14.26 12.85
CA LYS A 358 19.13 -13.49 11.61
C LYS A 358 18.10 -14.15 10.69
N LEU A 359 17.31 -13.37 9.98
CA LEU A 359 16.43 -13.87 8.93
C LEU A 359 17.26 -14.29 7.71
N ASP A 360 17.05 -15.52 7.27
CA ASP A 360 17.51 -16.04 5.98
C ASP A 360 16.42 -15.72 4.95
N THR A 361 16.64 -14.67 4.18
CA THR A 361 15.65 -14.15 3.23
C THR A 361 15.48 -15.01 1.98
N GLU A 362 16.43 -15.87 1.66
CA GLU A 362 16.31 -16.81 0.54
C GLU A 362 15.32 -17.94 0.85
N ASN A 363 15.32 -18.39 2.10
CA ASN A 363 14.53 -19.54 2.54
C ASN A 363 13.32 -19.13 3.41
N ALA A 364 13.10 -17.86 3.66
CA ALA A 364 12.08 -17.32 4.56
C ALA A 364 12.03 -18.06 5.91
N LYS A 365 13.17 -18.15 6.60
CA LYS A 365 13.30 -18.81 7.91
C LYS A 365 14.35 -18.11 8.78
N LEU A 366 14.29 -18.31 10.09
CA LEU A 366 15.33 -17.84 10.98
C LEU A 366 16.56 -18.76 10.94
N ALA A 367 17.73 -18.17 10.82
CA ALA A 367 18.99 -18.86 11.00
C ALA A 367 19.15 -19.34 12.46
N LYS A 368 20.09 -20.26 12.69
CA LYS A 368 20.36 -20.80 14.03
C LYS A 368 20.71 -19.66 15.00
N ALA A 369 20.03 -19.64 16.13
CA ALA A 369 20.20 -18.62 17.14
C ALA A 369 21.63 -18.64 17.76
N VAL A 370 22.19 -17.46 17.95
CA VAL A 370 23.42 -17.23 18.70
C VAL A 370 23.07 -16.67 20.08
N LYS A 371 23.76 -17.15 21.13
CA LYS A 371 23.57 -16.63 22.49
C LYS A 371 24.46 -15.40 22.70
N VAL A 372 23.87 -14.30 23.15
CA VAL A 372 24.55 -13.04 23.44
C VAL A 372 24.17 -12.62 24.87
N THR A 373 25.08 -11.99 25.60
CA THR A 373 24.78 -11.39 26.91
C THR A 373 24.37 -9.93 26.70
N ALA A 374 23.19 -9.57 27.19
CA ALA A 374 22.68 -8.21 27.19
C ALA A 374 22.93 -7.53 28.52
N ASP A 375 23.28 -6.26 28.48
CA ASP A 375 23.38 -5.36 29.65
C ASP A 375 22.60 -4.08 29.34
N GLY A 376 21.27 -4.22 29.31
CA GLY A 376 20.38 -3.18 28.81
C GLY A 376 20.43 -2.98 27.29
N THR A 377 21.61 -3.25 26.71
CA THR A 377 21.87 -3.18 25.26
C THR A 377 22.61 -4.43 24.78
N ILE A 378 22.58 -4.68 23.48
CA ILE A 378 23.49 -5.62 22.82
C ILE A 378 24.18 -4.93 21.65
N THR A 379 25.38 -5.38 21.33
CA THR A 379 26.05 -5.03 20.06
C THR A 379 25.99 -6.26 19.16
N LEU A 380 25.31 -6.16 18.05
CA LEU A 380 25.41 -7.11 16.97
C LEU A 380 26.72 -6.81 16.24
N SER A 381 27.63 -7.79 16.14
CA SER A 381 28.92 -7.65 15.51
C SER A 381 29.11 -8.64 14.37
N ALA A 382 30.07 -8.38 13.52
CA ALA A 382 30.32 -9.16 12.31
C ALA A 382 29.09 -9.26 11.40
N LEU A 383 28.38 -8.14 11.25
CA LEU A 383 27.16 -8.07 10.46
C LEU A 383 27.45 -8.25 8.98
N GLY A 384 28.52 -7.63 8.48
CA GLY A 384 28.90 -7.67 7.06
C GLY A 384 27.78 -7.21 6.13
N ILE A 385 26.92 -6.26 6.57
CA ILE A 385 25.85 -5.74 5.71
C ILE A 385 26.47 -4.80 4.68
N ALA A 386 26.47 -5.20 3.41
CA ALA A 386 27.05 -4.42 2.32
C ALA A 386 26.33 -3.06 2.14
N PRO A 387 26.95 -2.10 1.46
CA PRO A 387 26.27 -0.86 1.06
C PRO A 387 24.98 -1.13 0.33
N LEU A 388 23.93 -0.38 0.67
CA LEU A 388 22.57 -0.48 0.11
C LEU A 388 21.90 -1.85 0.35
N GLU A 389 22.38 -2.64 1.34
CA GLU A 389 21.76 -3.90 1.74
C GLU A 389 21.10 -3.78 3.12
N ASP A 390 20.32 -4.80 3.46
CA ASP A 390 19.55 -4.85 4.69
C ASP A 390 19.64 -6.20 5.42
N ALA A 391 19.20 -6.22 6.67
CA ALA A 391 19.08 -7.44 7.45
C ALA A 391 17.99 -7.31 8.52
N VAL A 392 17.37 -8.44 8.85
CA VAL A 392 16.38 -8.53 9.93
C VAL A 392 16.83 -9.53 10.98
N PHE A 393 16.64 -9.19 12.25
CA PHE A 393 16.98 -10.01 13.40
C PHE A 393 15.80 -10.15 14.35
N VAL A 394 15.73 -11.33 14.99
CA VAL A 394 14.79 -11.62 16.08
C VAL A 394 15.59 -11.93 17.33
N ILE A 395 15.26 -11.28 18.44
CA ILE A 395 15.93 -11.38 19.73
C ILE A 395 14.92 -11.86 20.79
N GLU A 396 15.26 -12.99 21.46
CA GLU A 396 14.43 -13.66 22.47
C GLU A 396 15.10 -13.72 23.83
#